data_df93a8a64e2eea8aa5f14cbf28477c10
#
_entry.id   df93a8a64e2eea8aa5f14cbf28477c10
#
_cell.length_a   1.000
_cell.length_b   1.000
_cell.length_c   1.000
_cell.angle_alpha   90.00
_cell.angle_beta   90.00
_cell.angle_gamma   90.00
#
_symmetry.space_group_name_H-M   'P 1'
#
loop_
_entity.id
_entity.type
_entity.pdbx_description
1 polymer ?
#
loop_
_entity_poly.entity_id
_entity_poly.type
_entity_poly.pdbx_seq_one_letter_code
_entity_poly.pdbx_strand_id
1 'polypeptide(L)'
;MTSAACFAASLYTMSKVPHLFTRLFLLFALKANYRFHVDGLKNLPQSGGVLLLGNHISWIDWLVLQAASPRAIKFVMYRPIYNKWYLTWFFRIFKVIPIGGGSSRESIETIREYLARGEVVALFPEGHISYNGQINEFQKGFEHVLKDLENVTTVPFYLRGLWGSSFSRADSFYKNLTKRQGKREILVAFGKPIHGFIDATAMKQKVLELSFSVWEKVMSKRKPLMHHWLNSAKSNLFKEATVDAQGTKLNNLKFIAAVLMFVKTLKATLGNEKNVGVLLPSSSIGAIINMTLMVMGKVPVNLNYTLSPEVMEKALKKANISQVITSEKFLDKLNAKGF
;
A
#
# COMPACT_ATOMS: atom_id res chain seq x y z
N MET A 1 51.26 1.62 -2.14
CA MET A 1 50.89 2.35 -3.38
C MET A 1 49.49 1.98 -3.90
N THR A 2 48.96 0.78 -3.66
CA THR A 2 47.67 0.31 -4.17
C THR A 2 46.42 1.01 -3.53
N SER A 3 46.48 1.37 -2.25
CA SER A 3 45.28 1.96 -1.57
C SER A 3 44.99 3.41 -1.99
N ALA A 4 46.02 4.22 -2.21
CA ALA A 4 45.86 5.60 -2.66
C ALA A 4 45.36 5.68 -4.12
N ALA A 5 45.85 4.80 -5.00
CA ALA A 5 45.39 4.69 -6.40
C ALA A 5 43.92 4.22 -6.46
N CYS A 6 43.53 3.23 -5.64
CA CYS A 6 42.14 2.78 -5.52
C CYS A 6 41.22 3.88 -4.97
N PHE A 7 41.67 4.64 -3.97
CA PHE A 7 40.91 5.77 -3.44
C PHE A 7 40.74 6.90 -4.46
N ALA A 8 41.82 7.27 -5.18
CA ALA A 8 41.74 8.26 -6.26
C ALA A 8 40.85 7.81 -7.42
N ALA A 9 40.93 6.53 -7.83
CA ALA A 9 40.03 5.96 -8.82
C ALA A 9 38.57 5.95 -8.37
N SER A 10 38.30 5.66 -7.07
CA SER A 10 36.96 5.73 -6.52
C SER A 10 36.42 7.15 -6.53
N LEU A 11 37.23 8.14 -6.14
CA LEU A 11 36.82 9.56 -6.18
C LEU A 11 36.57 10.03 -7.62
N TYR A 12 37.43 9.64 -8.55
CA TYR A 12 37.23 9.95 -9.96
C TYR A 12 35.97 9.33 -10.51
N THR A 13 35.71 8.06 -10.22
CA THR A 13 34.49 7.37 -10.63
C THR A 13 33.25 7.99 -9.96
N MET A 14 33.32 8.34 -8.69
CA MET A 14 32.24 9.10 -7.99
C MET A 14 31.91 10.42 -8.69
N SER A 15 32.91 11.15 -9.17
CA SER A 15 32.70 12.42 -9.88
C SER A 15 32.03 12.22 -11.26
N LYS A 16 32.29 11.10 -11.94
CA LYS A 16 31.73 10.79 -13.26
C LYS A 16 30.36 10.12 -13.21
N VAL A 17 30.10 9.29 -12.18
CA VAL A 17 28.87 8.52 -12.05
C VAL A 17 28.29 8.65 -10.63
N PRO A 18 28.01 9.87 -10.18
CA PRO A 18 27.59 10.12 -8.79
C PRO A 18 26.30 9.38 -8.42
N HIS A 19 25.40 9.19 -9.38
CA HIS A 19 24.15 8.49 -9.16
C HIS A 19 24.32 7.01 -8.79
N LEU A 20 25.33 6.33 -9.31
CA LEU A 20 25.59 4.92 -9.01
C LEU A 20 26.04 4.74 -7.55
N PHE A 21 26.98 5.56 -7.09
CA PHE A 21 27.46 5.54 -5.71
C PHE A 21 26.34 5.95 -4.74
N THR A 22 25.62 7.01 -5.07
CA THR A 22 24.45 7.43 -4.28
C THR A 22 23.43 6.31 -4.17
N ARG A 23 23.13 5.63 -5.28
CA ARG A 23 22.20 4.50 -5.28
C ARG A 23 22.67 3.35 -4.39
N LEU A 24 23.95 2.94 -4.51
CA LEU A 24 24.50 1.87 -3.69
C LEU A 24 24.49 2.21 -2.21
N PHE A 25 24.87 3.44 -1.86
CA PHE A 25 24.79 3.95 -0.49
C PHE A 25 23.34 3.95 0.03
N LEU A 26 22.40 4.46 -0.75
CA LEU A 26 20.98 4.48 -0.39
C LEU A 26 20.41 3.07 -0.24
N LEU A 27 20.77 2.14 -1.13
CA LEU A 27 20.36 0.74 -1.01
C LEU A 27 20.89 0.10 0.27
N PHE A 28 22.15 0.36 0.62
CA PHE A 28 22.72 -0.11 1.87
C PHE A 28 21.99 0.48 3.08
N ALA A 29 21.84 1.79 3.13
CA ALA A 29 21.16 2.50 4.22
C ALA A 29 19.68 2.06 4.38
N LEU A 30 18.97 1.88 3.26
CA LEU A 30 17.60 1.41 3.27
C LEU A 30 17.50 -0.04 3.74
N LYS A 31 18.35 -0.95 3.24
CA LYS A 31 18.33 -2.36 3.66
C LYS A 31 18.76 -2.55 5.12
N ALA A 32 19.65 -1.69 5.63
CA ALA A 32 20.06 -1.72 7.02
C ALA A 32 18.89 -1.38 7.98
N ASN A 33 18.06 -0.39 7.61
CA ASN A 33 16.99 0.14 8.46
C ASN A 33 15.59 -0.36 8.13
N TYR A 34 15.37 -0.84 6.90
CA TYR A 34 14.06 -1.24 6.36
C TYR A 34 14.11 -2.59 5.67
N ARG A 35 12.98 -3.25 5.55
CA ARG A 35 12.79 -4.36 4.61
C ARG A 35 12.40 -3.76 3.26
N PHE A 36 13.40 -3.53 2.41
CA PHE A 36 13.24 -2.84 1.13
C PHE A 36 13.03 -3.83 -0.01
N HIS A 37 11.94 -3.66 -0.75
CA HIS A 37 11.55 -4.50 -1.88
C HIS A 37 11.27 -3.65 -3.12
N VAL A 38 11.64 -4.16 -4.27
CA VAL A 38 11.33 -3.56 -5.59
C VAL A 38 10.60 -4.59 -6.43
N ASP A 39 9.45 -4.21 -6.98
CA ASP A 39 8.65 -5.05 -7.87
C ASP A 39 8.53 -4.39 -9.24
N GLY A 40 8.40 -5.21 -10.30
CA GLY A 40 8.22 -4.71 -11.65
C GLY A 40 9.40 -3.94 -12.25
N LEU A 41 10.63 -4.08 -11.73
CA LEU A 41 11.80 -3.37 -12.22
C LEU A 41 12.04 -3.58 -13.73
N LYS A 42 11.68 -4.73 -14.28
CA LYS A 42 11.72 -5.05 -15.71
C LYS A 42 10.85 -4.14 -16.59
N ASN A 43 9.87 -3.47 -15.98
CA ASN A 43 8.99 -2.53 -16.67
C ASN A 43 9.62 -1.15 -16.87
N LEU A 44 10.74 -0.88 -16.21
CA LEU A 44 11.50 0.35 -16.41
C LEU A 44 12.42 0.19 -17.64
N PRO A 45 12.19 0.96 -18.72
CA PRO A 45 13.04 0.90 -19.92
C PRO A 45 14.50 1.20 -19.61
N GLN A 46 15.41 0.43 -20.18
CA GLN A 46 16.86 0.60 -19.95
C GLN A 46 17.43 1.83 -20.66
N SER A 47 16.78 2.30 -21.74
CA SER A 47 17.16 3.47 -22.53
C SER A 47 15.92 4.25 -22.94
N GLY A 48 16.11 5.44 -23.54
CA GLY A 48 15.03 6.34 -23.94
C GLY A 48 14.48 7.18 -22.81
N GLY A 49 13.68 8.18 -23.15
CA GLY A 49 13.01 9.07 -22.19
C GLY A 49 11.92 8.34 -21.40
N VAL A 50 11.96 8.49 -20.09
CA VAL A 50 10.96 7.86 -19.22
C VAL A 50 10.40 8.87 -18.26
N LEU A 51 9.08 9.03 -18.27
CA LEU A 51 8.34 9.80 -17.29
C LEU A 51 7.75 8.87 -16.23
N LEU A 52 8.24 8.97 -15.00
CA LEU A 52 7.74 8.24 -13.85
C LEU A 52 6.65 9.04 -13.15
N LEU A 53 5.46 8.47 -12.98
CA LEU A 53 4.32 9.10 -12.32
C LEU A 53 3.77 8.18 -11.22
N GLY A 54 3.59 8.71 -10.01
CA GLY A 54 3.09 7.91 -8.90
C GLY A 54 2.69 8.70 -7.67
N ASN A 55 2.36 7.98 -6.60
CA ASN A 55 1.88 8.55 -5.35
C ASN A 55 3.02 9.17 -4.51
N HIS A 56 2.66 10.13 -3.64
CA HIS A 56 3.56 10.87 -2.78
C HIS A 56 3.17 10.75 -1.31
N ILE A 57 3.92 10.02 -0.50
CA ILE A 57 3.56 9.66 0.88
C ILE A 57 4.58 10.09 1.95
N SER A 58 5.78 10.53 1.53
CA SER A 58 6.81 10.96 2.47
C SER A 58 7.83 11.93 1.85
N TRP A 59 8.57 12.64 2.71
CA TRP A 59 9.66 13.53 2.30
C TRP A 59 10.86 12.81 1.68
N ILE A 60 10.99 11.51 1.88
CA ILE A 60 12.10 10.69 1.37
C ILE A 60 11.70 9.78 0.18
N ASP A 61 10.52 9.99 -0.40
CA ASP A 61 10.04 9.19 -1.54
C ASP A 61 11.02 9.20 -2.71
N TRP A 62 11.63 10.36 -2.98
CA TRP A 62 12.63 10.52 -4.03
C TRP A 62 13.89 9.67 -3.78
N LEU A 63 14.35 9.55 -2.52
CA LEU A 63 15.49 8.69 -2.15
C LEU A 63 15.16 7.22 -2.41
N VAL A 64 13.97 6.80 -1.98
CA VAL A 64 13.49 5.42 -2.12
C VAL A 64 13.31 5.06 -3.59
N LEU A 65 12.76 5.97 -4.40
CA LEU A 65 12.57 5.77 -5.82
C LEU A 65 13.92 5.72 -6.57
N GLN A 66 14.88 6.60 -6.23
CA GLN A 66 16.23 6.55 -6.78
C GLN A 66 16.96 5.25 -6.41
N ALA A 67 16.83 4.78 -5.18
CA ALA A 67 17.42 3.51 -4.76
C ALA A 67 16.84 2.30 -5.55
N ALA A 68 15.54 2.35 -5.87
CA ALA A 68 14.87 1.32 -6.66
C ALA A 68 15.30 1.32 -8.14
N SER A 69 15.62 2.49 -8.70
CA SER A 69 15.93 2.64 -10.12
C SER A 69 17.42 2.40 -10.43
N PRO A 70 17.77 1.60 -11.48
CA PRO A 70 19.14 1.49 -11.95
C PRO A 70 19.58 2.73 -12.74
N ARG A 71 18.65 3.56 -13.21
CA ARG A 71 18.89 4.79 -13.96
C ARG A 71 18.83 5.99 -13.03
N ALA A 72 19.61 7.03 -13.35
CA ALA A 72 19.52 8.32 -12.66
C ALA A 72 18.17 8.96 -12.92
N ILE A 73 17.49 9.42 -11.89
CA ILE A 73 16.19 10.07 -11.98
C ILE A 73 16.36 11.57 -11.73
N LYS A 74 15.79 12.38 -12.59
CA LYS A 74 15.63 13.83 -12.37
C LYS A 74 14.31 14.05 -11.62
N PHE A 75 14.40 14.56 -10.42
CA PHE A 75 13.23 14.86 -9.61
C PHE A 75 12.79 16.30 -9.82
N VAL A 76 11.52 16.51 -9.64
CA VAL A 76 10.92 17.85 -9.68
C VAL A 76 10.63 18.29 -8.26
N MET A 77 11.02 19.51 -7.91
CA MET A 77 10.90 20.07 -6.58
C MET A 77 10.21 21.45 -6.60
N TYR A 78 9.34 21.67 -5.63
CA TYR A 78 8.68 22.95 -5.44
C TYR A 78 9.73 24.09 -5.22
N ARG A 79 9.66 25.16 -6.03
CA ARG A 79 10.67 26.22 -6.10
C ARG A 79 11.02 26.87 -4.75
N PRO A 80 10.07 27.15 -3.84
CA PRO A 80 10.40 27.67 -2.52
C PRO A 80 11.28 26.74 -1.66
N ILE A 81 11.17 25.42 -1.87
CA ILE A 81 12.06 24.45 -1.19
C ILE A 81 13.41 24.39 -1.91
N TYR A 82 13.40 24.40 -3.23
CA TYR A 82 14.62 24.40 -4.04
C TYR A 82 15.54 25.58 -3.71
N ASN A 83 14.98 26.77 -3.49
CA ASN A 83 15.71 28.01 -3.23
C ASN A 83 16.25 28.13 -1.79
N LYS A 84 16.05 27.14 -0.91
CA LYS A 84 16.64 27.17 0.42
C LYS A 84 18.17 27.06 0.30
N TRP A 85 18.89 28.05 0.78
CA TRP A 85 20.34 28.22 0.59
C TRP A 85 21.17 26.97 0.95
N TYR A 86 20.75 26.22 2.00
CA TYR A 86 21.43 25.02 2.48
C TYR A 86 21.11 23.77 1.64
N LEU A 87 20.11 23.81 0.71
CA LEU A 87 19.72 22.71 -0.16
C LEU A 87 20.07 22.96 -1.63
N THR A 88 20.23 24.22 -2.05
CA THR A 88 20.41 24.60 -3.46
C THR A 88 21.62 23.92 -4.10
N TRP A 89 22.77 23.84 -3.37
CA TRP A 89 23.98 23.19 -3.85
C TRP A 89 23.74 21.69 -4.15
N PHE A 90 23.02 21.01 -3.25
CA PHE A 90 22.65 19.60 -3.40
C PHE A 90 21.73 19.40 -4.61
N PHE A 91 20.68 20.20 -4.74
CA PHE A 91 19.74 20.11 -5.85
C PHE A 91 20.40 20.38 -7.21
N ARG A 92 21.40 21.29 -7.26
CA ARG A 92 22.17 21.53 -8.48
C ARG A 92 23.02 20.33 -8.91
N ILE A 93 23.70 19.64 -7.97
CA ILE A 93 24.48 18.44 -8.24
C ILE A 93 23.60 17.34 -8.84
N PHE A 94 22.42 17.13 -8.28
CA PHE A 94 21.47 16.10 -8.74
C PHE A 94 20.57 16.56 -9.90
N LYS A 95 20.78 17.78 -10.40
CA LYS A 95 20.00 18.37 -11.49
C LYS A 95 18.48 18.27 -11.22
N VAL A 96 18.07 18.60 -10.01
CA VAL A 96 16.67 18.68 -9.61
C VAL A 96 16.01 19.85 -10.34
N ILE A 97 14.81 19.65 -10.85
CA ILE A 97 14.08 20.62 -11.65
C ILE A 97 13.15 21.44 -10.75
N PRO A 98 13.32 22.76 -10.63
CA PRO A 98 12.41 23.57 -9.82
C PRO A 98 11.07 23.79 -10.56
N ILE A 99 9.94 23.63 -9.85
CA ILE A 99 8.59 23.87 -10.39
C ILE A 99 7.79 24.82 -9.48
N GLY A 100 6.86 25.59 -10.08
CA GLY A 100 6.02 26.56 -9.37
C GLY A 100 6.66 27.94 -9.23
N GLY A 101 5.89 28.94 -8.72
CA GLY A 101 6.36 30.31 -8.55
C GLY A 101 6.38 31.14 -9.83
N GLY A 102 5.42 30.92 -10.76
CA GLY A 102 5.21 31.77 -11.94
C GLY A 102 5.84 31.28 -13.24
N SER A 103 6.77 30.31 -13.24
CA SER A 103 7.41 29.80 -14.47
C SER A 103 7.13 28.31 -14.72
N SER A 104 5.87 27.91 -14.64
CA SER A 104 5.46 26.53 -14.91
C SER A 104 5.82 26.09 -16.34
N ARG A 105 5.76 27.00 -17.32
CA ARG A 105 6.13 26.72 -18.72
C ARG A 105 7.61 26.37 -18.87
N GLU A 106 8.51 27.10 -18.26
CA GLU A 106 9.96 26.85 -18.26
C GLU A 106 10.28 25.48 -17.65
N SER A 107 9.62 25.14 -16.54
CA SER A 107 9.79 23.83 -15.89
C SER A 107 9.30 22.69 -16.77
N ILE A 108 8.17 22.84 -17.46
CA ILE A 108 7.63 21.87 -18.41
C ILE A 108 8.63 21.68 -19.57
N GLU A 109 9.16 22.75 -20.13
CA GLU A 109 10.13 22.69 -21.22
C GLU A 109 11.42 21.98 -20.78
N THR A 110 11.94 22.32 -19.60
CA THR A 110 13.12 21.63 -19.02
C THR A 110 12.87 20.12 -18.85
N ILE A 111 11.68 19.73 -18.40
CA ILE A 111 11.32 18.31 -18.28
C ILE A 111 11.31 17.65 -19.66
N ARG A 112 10.71 18.30 -20.66
CA ARG A 112 10.66 17.79 -22.05
C ARG A 112 12.06 17.61 -22.63
N GLU A 113 12.97 18.55 -22.41
CA GLU A 113 14.36 18.44 -22.84
C GLU A 113 15.08 17.23 -22.22
N TYR A 114 14.92 16.99 -20.90
CA TYR A 114 15.52 15.82 -20.28
C TYR A 114 14.95 14.51 -20.85
N LEU A 115 13.64 14.44 -21.05
CA LEU A 115 12.99 13.28 -21.67
C LEU A 115 13.46 13.06 -23.11
N ALA A 116 13.59 14.12 -23.92
CA ALA A 116 14.10 14.06 -25.29
C ALA A 116 15.55 13.58 -25.36
N ARG A 117 16.37 13.89 -24.35
CA ARG A 117 17.75 13.36 -24.22
C ARG A 117 17.80 11.91 -23.75
N GLY A 118 16.65 11.26 -23.58
CA GLY A 118 16.57 9.88 -23.12
C GLY A 118 16.76 9.72 -21.62
N GLU A 119 16.57 10.76 -20.80
CA GLU A 119 16.72 10.68 -19.34
C GLU A 119 15.41 10.26 -18.65
N VAL A 120 15.50 9.91 -17.37
CA VAL A 120 14.35 9.56 -16.54
C VAL A 120 13.95 10.76 -15.68
N VAL A 121 12.70 11.17 -15.77
CA VAL A 121 12.14 12.22 -14.92
C VAL A 121 11.02 11.65 -14.06
N ALA A 122 10.98 11.98 -12.78
CA ALA A 122 9.91 11.58 -11.87
C ALA A 122 9.10 12.79 -11.41
N LEU A 123 7.78 12.64 -11.50
CA LEU A 123 6.81 13.58 -11.00
C LEU A 123 5.89 12.88 -10.00
N PHE A 124 5.51 13.63 -8.97
CA PHE A 124 4.44 13.27 -8.06
C PHE A 124 3.21 14.12 -8.41
N PRO A 125 2.32 13.62 -9.28
CA PRO A 125 1.25 14.44 -9.86
C PRO A 125 0.18 14.85 -8.84
N GLU A 126 0.19 14.31 -7.62
CA GLU A 126 -0.63 14.79 -6.51
C GLU A 126 -0.30 16.25 -6.10
N GLY A 127 0.91 16.75 -6.42
CA GLY A 127 1.37 18.08 -6.08
C GLY A 127 1.69 18.30 -4.60
N HIS A 128 1.41 17.36 -3.74
CA HIS A 128 1.71 17.41 -2.29
C HIS A 128 1.85 16.02 -1.69
N ILE A 129 2.50 15.95 -0.53
CA ILE A 129 2.60 14.70 0.24
C ILE A 129 1.26 14.39 0.89
N SER A 130 0.77 13.17 0.70
CA SER A 130 -0.49 12.70 1.26
C SER A 130 -0.52 12.75 2.79
N TYR A 131 -1.59 13.29 3.36
CA TYR A 131 -1.83 13.34 4.81
C TYR A 131 -2.38 12.02 5.37
N ASN A 132 -3.20 11.32 4.60
CA ASN A 132 -3.90 10.10 5.01
C ASN A 132 -3.32 8.82 4.41
N GLY A 133 -2.28 8.93 3.56
CA GLY A 133 -1.65 7.80 2.87
C GLY A 133 -2.42 7.26 1.67
N GLN A 134 -3.52 7.91 1.29
CA GLN A 134 -4.29 7.58 0.09
C GLN A 134 -3.70 8.30 -1.13
N ILE A 135 -3.99 7.77 -2.31
CA ILE A 135 -3.67 8.40 -3.59
C ILE A 135 -4.68 9.52 -3.82
N ASN A 136 -4.19 10.76 -3.88
CA ASN A 136 -5.02 11.94 -4.13
C ASN A 136 -5.28 12.14 -5.63
N GLU A 137 -6.05 13.20 -5.97
CA GLU A 137 -6.26 13.57 -7.36
C GLU A 137 -4.95 13.99 -8.02
N PHE A 138 -4.78 13.58 -9.29
CA PHE A 138 -3.62 13.93 -10.09
C PHE A 138 -3.84 15.24 -10.82
N GLN A 139 -2.87 16.14 -10.69
CA GLN A 139 -2.84 17.42 -11.40
C GLN A 139 -2.46 17.21 -12.87
N LYS A 140 -3.07 18.00 -13.75
CA LYS A 140 -2.88 17.91 -15.21
C LYS A 140 -1.52 18.41 -15.73
N GLY A 141 -0.64 18.90 -14.86
CA GLY A 141 0.65 19.48 -15.26
C GLY A 141 1.51 18.57 -16.13
N PHE A 142 1.51 17.27 -15.88
CA PHE A 142 2.27 16.31 -16.67
C PHE A 142 1.65 16.03 -18.05
N GLU A 143 0.37 16.29 -18.27
CA GLU A 143 -0.27 16.19 -19.59
C GLU A 143 0.38 17.18 -20.58
N HIS A 144 0.73 18.38 -20.11
CA HIS A 144 1.47 19.36 -20.92
C HIS A 144 2.89 18.91 -21.24
N VAL A 145 3.51 18.09 -20.37
CA VAL A 145 4.81 17.47 -20.65
C VAL A 145 4.69 16.45 -21.77
N LEU A 146 3.65 15.61 -21.74
CA LEU A 146 3.45 14.51 -22.70
C LEU A 146 2.90 14.98 -24.05
N LYS A 147 2.32 16.17 -24.12
CA LYS A 147 1.75 16.70 -25.36
C LYS A 147 2.83 16.77 -26.45
N ASP A 148 2.56 16.18 -27.60
CA ASP A 148 3.45 16.15 -28.77
C ASP A 148 4.83 15.49 -28.54
N LEU A 149 4.96 14.59 -27.52
CA LEU A 149 6.15 13.77 -27.27
C LEU A 149 5.89 12.31 -27.62
N GLU A 150 6.25 11.88 -28.82
CA GLU A 150 5.98 10.51 -29.30
C GLU A 150 6.95 9.46 -28.73
N ASN A 151 8.20 9.83 -28.44
CA ASN A 151 9.28 8.90 -28.06
C ASN A 151 9.53 8.82 -26.56
N VAL A 152 8.53 9.13 -25.73
CA VAL A 152 8.61 9.05 -24.27
C VAL A 152 7.71 7.95 -23.74
N THR A 153 8.28 7.13 -22.87
CA THR A 153 7.52 6.08 -22.20
C THR A 153 7.11 6.56 -20.82
N THR A 154 5.81 6.53 -20.52
CA THR A 154 5.30 6.79 -19.18
C THR A 154 5.24 5.50 -18.38
N VAL A 155 5.79 5.50 -17.16
CA VAL A 155 5.75 4.33 -16.28
C VAL A 155 5.10 4.71 -14.96
N PRO A 156 3.95 4.11 -14.61
CA PRO A 156 3.35 4.28 -13.30
C PRO A 156 4.22 3.66 -12.23
N PHE A 157 4.36 4.30 -11.08
CA PHE A 157 4.97 3.70 -9.92
C PHE A 157 4.07 3.85 -8.69
N TYR A 158 4.24 2.94 -7.72
CA TYR A 158 3.54 2.98 -6.45
C TYR A 158 4.53 2.77 -5.30
N LEU A 159 4.48 3.69 -4.34
CA LEU A 159 5.27 3.64 -3.10
C LEU A 159 4.39 3.20 -1.94
N ARG A 160 4.88 2.25 -1.15
CA ARG A 160 4.21 1.75 0.04
C ARG A 160 5.16 1.66 1.23
N GLY A 161 4.61 1.91 2.41
CA GLY A 161 5.28 1.65 3.68
C GLY A 161 5.89 2.88 4.36
N LEU A 162 6.01 4.02 3.67
CA LEU A 162 6.57 5.25 4.25
C LEU A 162 5.53 6.13 4.95
N TRP A 163 4.23 6.00 4.64
CA TRP A 163 3.21 6.70 5.39
C TRP A 163 3.17 6.19 6.84
N GLY A 164 2.99 7.07 7.81
CA GLY A 164 3.13 6.76 9.23
C GLY A 164 4.58 6.69 9.72
N SER A 165 5.59 6.93 8.85
CA SER A 165 6.98 7.11 9.28
C SER A 165 7.23 8.52 9.81
N SER A 166 8.39 8.74 10.45
CA SER A 166 8.83 10.07 10.87
C SER A 166 8.95 11.06 9.70
N PHE A 167 9.13 10.55 8.48
CA PHE A 167 9.26 11.34 7.25
C PHE A 167 7.92 11.59 6.53
N SER A 168 6.79 11.15 7.07
CA SER A 168 5.46 11.38 6.48
C SER A 168 4.75 12.57 7.10
N ARG A 169 3.63 12.96 6.48
CA ARG A 169 2.70 13.96 7.05
C ARG A 169 1.61 13.33 7.94
N ALA A 170 1.73 12.05 8.25
CA ALA A 170 0.80 11.39 9.16
C ALA A 170 0.82 12.05 10.55
N ASP A 171 -0.31 11.97 11.25
CA ASP A 171 -0.42 12.40 12.63
C ASP A 171 0.55 11.64 13.57
N SER A 172 0.87 12.26 14.70
CA SER A 172 1.77 11.70 15.71
C SER A 172 1.30 10.35 16.27
N PHE A 173 0.00 10.15 16.38
CA PHE A 173 -0.61 8.89 16.81
C PHE A 173 -0.19 7.74 15.87
N TYR A 174 -0.35 7.90 14.56
CA TYR A 174 0.03 6.87 13.58
C TYR A 174 1.55 6.66 13.52
N LYS A 175 2.34 7.73 13.64
CA LYS A 175 3.80 7.62 13.72
C LYS A 175 4.27 6.78 14.91
N ASN A 176 3.64 6.93 16.06
CA ASN A 176 3.98 6.20 17.28
C ASN A 176 3.53 4.73 17.22
N LEU A 177 2.34 4.46 16.68
CA LEU A 177 1.88 3.09 16.45
C LEU A 177 2.85 2.26 15.61
N THR A 178 3.41 2.88 14.59
CA THR A 178 4.28 2.17 13.64
C THR A 178 5.71 2.00 14.11
N LYS A 179 6.20 2.80 15.06
CA LYS A 179 7.53 2.64 15.67
C LYS A 179 7.72 1.30 16.40
N ARG A 180 6.65 0.72 16.92
CA ARG A 180 6.67 -0.50 17.73
C ARG A 180 6.71 -1.81 16.93
N GLN A 181 6.67 -1.76 15.60
CA GLN A 181 6.46 -2.94 14.74
C GLN A 181 7.75 -3.53 14.13
N GLY A 182 8.94 -3.16 14.64
CA GLY A 182 10.22 -3.62 14.09
C GLY A 182 10.59 -2.95 12.75
N LYS A 183 11.46 -3.58 11.94
CA LYS A 183 11.88 -3.02 10.66
C LYS A 183 10.67 -2.86 9.72
N ARG A 184 10.41 -1.60 9.33
CA ARG A 184 9.32 -1.23 8.42
C ARG A 184 9.58 -1.82 7.02
N GLU A 185 8.54 -2.34 6.41
CA GLU A 185 8.58 -2.81 5.04
C GLU A 185 8.30 -1.64 4.08
N ILE A 186 9.23 -1.40 3.16
CA ILE A 186 9.09 -0.42 2.08
C ILE A 186 9.06 -1.18 0.76
N LEU A 187 8.10 -0.85 -0.09
CA LEU A 187 7.96 -1.44 -1.40
C LEU A 187 7.84 -0.35 -2.46
N VAL A 188 8.63 -0.48 -3.53
CA VAL A 188 8.52 0.31 -4.76
C VAL A 188 8.05 -0.62 -5.86
N ALA A 189 6.94 -0.30 -6.51
CA ALA A 189 6.45 -1.06 -7.65
C ALA A 189 6.45 -0.20 -8.90
N PHE A 190 6.95 -0.75 -10.01
CA PHE A 190 6.86 -0.16 -11.35
C PHE A 190 5.79 -0.91 -12.15
N GLY A 191 4.77 -0.19 -12.62
CA GLY A 191 3.72 -0.73 -13.47
C GLY A 191 4.16 -0.92 -14.91
N LYS A 192 3.27 -1.43 -15.75
CA LYS A 192 3.55 -1.62 -17.18
C LYS A 192 3.81 -0.28 -17.87
N PRO A 193 4.78 -0.21 -18.80
CA PRO A 193 5.03 0.99 -19.58
C PRO A 193 3.82 1.35 -20.45
N ILE A 194 3.60 2.65 -20.59
CA ILE A 194 2.52 3.25 -21.38
C ILE A 194 3.17 4.11 -22.45
N HIS A 195 2.81 3.90 -23.70
CA HIS A 195 3.26 4.67 -24.84
C HIS A 195 2.15 5.63 -25.28
N GLY A 196 2.54 6.83 -25.69
CA GLY A 196 1.60 7.88 -26.08
C GLY A 196 1.04 8.66 -24.91
N PHE A 197 0.05 9.51 -25.22
CA PHE A 197 -0.60 10.37 -24.25
C PHE A 197 -1.49 9.61 -23.27
N ILE A 198 -1.46 10.03 -22.02
CA ILE A 198 -2.38 9.57 -20.98
C ILE A 198 -2.81 10.76 -20.12
N ASP A 199 -4.08 10.90 -19.84
CA ASP A 199 -4.62 11.94 -18.97
C ASP A 199 -4.47 11.64 -17.48
N ALA A 200 -4.73 12.64 -16.63
CA ALA A 200 -4.55 12.55 -15.18
C ALA A 200 -5.46 11.50 -14.53
N THR A 201 -6.69 11.37 -15.00
CA THR A 201 -7.67 10.41 -14.45
C THR A 201 -7.26 8.98 -14.79
N ALA A 202 -6.92 8.71 -16.05
CA ALA A 202 -6.45 7.40 -16.49
C ALA A 202 -5.12 7.03 -15.81
N MET A 203 -4.20 7.98 -15.65
CA MET A 203 -2.93 7.75 -14.97
C MET A 203 -3.12 7.43 -13.49
N LYS A 204 -3.98 8.16 -12.77
CA LYS A 204 -4.37 7.85 -11.40
C LYS A 204 -4.93 6.44 -11.29
N GLN A 205 -5.83 6.06 -12.23
CA GLN A 205 -6.39 4.72 -12.28
C GLN A 205 -5.29 3.64 -12.43
N LYS A 206 -4.26 3.87 -13.29
CA LYS A 206 -3.14 2.93 -13.44
C LYS A 206 -2.30 2.79 -12.16
N VAL A 207 -2.07 3.88 -11.44
CA VAL A 207 -1.37 3.84 -10.14
C VAL A 207 -2.23 3.13 -9.08
N LEU A 208 -3.55 3.33 -9.10
CA LEU A 208 -4.48 2.65 -8.19
C LEU A 208 -4.53 1.14 -8.47
N GLU A 209 -4.63 0.71 -9.73
CA GLU A 209 -4.57 -0.71 -10.13
C GLU A 209 -3.24 -1.36 -9.66
N LEU A 210 -2.12 -0.65 -9.83
CA LEU A 210 -0.82 -1.08 -9.34
C LEU A 210 -0.81 -1.23 -7.82
N SER A 211 -1.44 -0.31 -7.10
CA SER A 211 -1.55 -0.38 -5.64
C SER A 211 -2.29 -1.63 -5.17
N PHE A 212 -3.38 -2.02 -5.84
CA PHE A 212 -4.12 -3.25 -5.52
C PHE A 212 -3.27 -4.49 -5.72
N SER A 213 -2.55 -4.58 -6.84
CA SER A 213 -1.65 -5.72 -7.09
C SER A 213 -0.54 -5.85 -6.05
N VAL A 214 -0.01 -4.72 -5.57
CA VAL A 214 0.97 -4.66 -4.48
C VAL A 214 0.36 -5.11 -3.15
N TRP A 215 -0.85 -4.64 -2.83
CA TRP A 215 -1.55 -5.05 -1.62
C TRP A 215 -1.87 -6.53 -1.60
N GLU A 216 -2.31 -7.09 -2.71
CA GLU A 216 -2.58 -8.52 -2.85
C GLU A 216 -1.33 -9.36 -2.55
N LYS A 217 -0.18 -9.00 -3.15
CA LYS A 217 1.10 -9.67 -2.87
C LYS A 217 1.55 -9.56 -1.41
N VAL A 218 1.28 -8.43 -0.77
CA VAL A 218 1.62 -8.23 0.64
C VAL A 218 0.68 -9.03 1.54
N MET A 219 -0.61 -9.04 1.23
CA MET A 219 -1.61 -9.78 2.00
C MET A 219 -1.44 -11.28 1.90
N SER A 220 -1.08 -11.81 0.72
CA SER A 220 -0.81 -13.24 0.54
C SER A 220 0.33 -13.79 1.42
N LYS A 221 1.27 -12.92 1.83
CA LYS A 221 2.37 -13.27 2.74
C LYS A 221 2.02 -13.12 4.22
N ARG A 222 0.89 -12.50 4.54
CA ARG A 222 0.49 -12.31 5.93
C ARG A 222 -0.20 -13.54 6.48
N LYS A 223 0.06 -13.82 7.75
CA LYS A 223 -0.68 -14.85 8.47
C LYS A 223 -2.14 -14.44 8.60
N PRO A 224 -3.09 -15.39 8.48
CA PRO A 224 -4.51 -15.11 8.62
C PRO A 224 -4.86 -14.53 10.00
N LEU A 225 -5.98 -13.83 10.08
CA LEU A 225 -6.45 -13.17 11.29
C LEU A 225 -6.53 -14.12 12.50
N MET A 226 -7.03 -15.35 12.29
CA MET A 226 -7.16 -16.35 13.35
C MET A 226 -5.81 -16.72 13.98
N HIS A 227 -4.71 -16.64 13.24
CA HIS A 227 -3.37 -16.91 13.80
C HIS A 227 -2.95 -15.79 14.78
N HIS A 228 -3.19 -14.53 14.43
CA HIS A 228 -2.90 -13.40 15.32
C HIS A 228 -3.80 -13.40 16.55
N TRP A 229 -5.10 -13.67 16.35
CA TRP A 229 -6.04 -13.82 17.44
C TRP A 229 -5.59 -14.93 18.42
N LEU A 230 -5.29 -16.14 17.93
CA LEU A 230 -4.90 -17.26 18.76
C LEU A 230 -3.63 -16.97 19.58
N ASN A 231 -2.63 -16.33 18.98
CA ASN A 231 -1.41 -15.94 19.69
C ASN A 231 -1.71 -14.90 20.79
N SER A 232 -2.52 -13.92 20.51
CA SER A 232 -2.94 -12.92 21.49
C SER A 232 -3.76 -13.53 22.63
N ALA A 233 -4.70 -14.42 22.28
CA ALA A 233 -5.56 -15.09 23.23
C ALA A 233 -4.77 -16.04 24.16
N LYS A 234 -3.81 -16.80 23.62
CA LYS A 234 -2.92 -17.66 24.41
C LYS A 234 -2.06 -16.89 25.41
N SER A 235 -1.61 -15.68 25.05
CA SER A 235 -0.83 -14.82 25.96
C SER A 235 -1.68 -14.16 27.04
N ASN A 236 -3.03 -14.25 26.96
CA ASN A 236 -3.97 -13.56 27.84
C ASN A 236 -5.17 -14.44 28.20
N LEU A 237 -4.96 -15.73 28.50
CA LEU A 237 -6.04 -16.74 28.66
C LEU A 237 -7.17 -16.32 29.58
N PHE A 238 -6.86 -15.68 30.69
CA PHE A 238 -7.85 -15.31 31.72
C PHE A 238 -8.42 -13.89 31.54
N LYS A 239 -7.87 -13.10 30.59
CA LYS A 239 -8.44 -11.79 30.26
C LYS A 239 -9.77 -11.93 29.51
N GLU A 240 -10.65 -11.00 29.73
CA GLU A 240 -11.95 -10.90 29.06
C GLU A 240 -11.74 -10.75 27.54
N ALA A 241 -12.40 -11.61 26.77
CA ALA A 241 -12.35 -11.66 25.31
C ALA A 241 -13.56 -10.99 24.67
N THR A 242 -14.76 -11.25 25.21
CA THR A 242 -16.03 -10.68 24.72
C THR A 242 -16.95 -10.40 25.89
N VAL A 243 -17.73 -9.31 25.72
CA VAL A 243 -18.90 -8.98 26.53
C VAL A 243 -20.02 -8.66 25.56
N ASP A 244 -21.16 -9.30 25.70
CA ASP A 244 -22.33 -8.99 24.89
C ASP A 244 -23.37 -8.10 25.62
N ALA A 245 -24.35 -7.63 24.86
CA ALA A 245 -25.40 -6.77 25.40
C ALA A 245 -26.26 -7.42 26.48
N GLN A 246 -26.19 -8.75 26.63
CA GLN A 246 -26.92 -9.52 27.67
C GLN A 246 -26.03 -9.73 28.92
N GLY A 247 -24.85 -9.16 28.96
CA GLY A 247 -23.92 -9.26 30.09
C GLY A 247 -23.09 -10.56 30.09
N THR A 248 -23.17 -11.39 29.07
CA THR A 248 -22.38 -12.62 28.98
C THR A 248 -20.89 -12.24 28.78
N LYS A 249 -20.07 -12.67 29.74
CA LYS A 249 -18.62 -12.42 29.72
C LYS A 249 -17.87 -13.73 29.47
N LEU A 250 -17.01 -13.73 28.44
CA LEU A 250 -16.13 -14.85 28.17
C LEU A 250 -14.67 -14.37 28.22
N ASN A 251 -13.84 -15.14 28.95
CA ASN A 251 -12.40 -14.96 28.85
C ASN A 251 -11.85 -15.69 27.61
N ASN A 252 -10.58 -15.43 27.26
CA ASN A 252 -9.97 -16.04 26.09
C ASN A 252 -9.93 -17.57 26.15
N LEU A 253 -9.76 -18.18 27.33
CA LEU A 253 -9.77 -19.62 27.48
C LEU A 253 -11.12 -20.22 27.09
N LYS A 254 -12.21 -19.67 27.63
CA LYS A 254 -13.57 -20.10 27.31
C LYS A 254 -13.90 -19.85 25.83
N PHE A 255 -13.45 -18.71 25.29
CA PHE A 255 -13.66 -18.39 23.88
C PHE A 255 -12.95 -19.38 22.96
N ILE A 256 -11.67 -19.71 23.21
CA ILE A 256 -10.93 -20.74 22.47
C ILE A 256 -11.62 -22.09 22.55
N ALA A 257 -12.02 -22.52 23.76
CA ALA A 257 -12.71 -23.79 23.96
C ALA A 257 -14.02 -23.86 23.16
N ALA A 258 -14.82 -22.79 23.17
CA ALA A 258 -16.05 -22.71 22.39
C ALA A 258 -15.77 -22.78 20.87
N VAL A 259 -14.76 -22.07 20.36
CA VAL A 259 -14.37 -22.13 18.95
C VAL A 259 -13.99 -23.57 18.57
N LEU A 260 -13.19 -24.28 19.38
CA LEU A 260 -12.78 -25.67 19.10
C LEU A 260 -13.96 -26.63 19.12
N MET A 261 -14.90 -26.45 20.05
CA MET A 261 -16.13 -27.22 20.11
C MET A 261 -16.95 -27.05 18.82
N PHE A 262 -17.18 -25.80 18.40
CA PHE A 262 -17.93 -25.53 17.17
C PHE A 262 -17.19 -25.98 15.91
N VAL A 263 -15.84 -25.95 15.86
CA VAL A 263 -15.07 -26.54 14.75
C VAL A 263 -15.39 -28.02 14.63
N LYS A 264 -15.41 -28.78 15.77
CA LYS A 264 -15.73 -30.21 15.77
C LYS A 264 -17.16 -30.47 15.26
N THR A 265 -18.12 -29.70 15.75
CA THR A 265 -19.54 -29.87 15.37
C THR A 265 -19.80 -29.48 13.92
N LEU A 266 -19.34 -28.30 13.50
CA LEU A 266 -19.61 -27.76 12.16
C LEU A 266 -18.84 -28.48 11.05
N LYS A 267 -17.71 -29.14 11.38
CA LYS A 267 -16.95 -29.92 10.39
C LYS A 267 -17.75 -31.07 9.80
N ALA A 268 -18.67 -31.65 10.56
CA ALA A 268 -19.53 -32.74 10.10
C ALA A 268 -20.72 -32.24 9.26
N THR A 269 -21.14 -30.99 9.46
CA THR A 269 -22.37 -30.42 8.88
C THR A 269 -22.10 -29.53 7.67
N LEU A 270 -21.00 -28.77 7.70
CA LEU A 270 -20.64 -27.87 6.62
C LEU A 270 -19.87 -28.61 5.52
N GLY A 271 -20.35 -28.52 4.28
CA GLY A 271 -19.69 -29.06 3.09
C GLY A 271 -18.42 -28.31 2.68
N ASN A 272 -18.07 -28.40 1.40
CA ASN A 272 -16.87 -27.78 0.82
C ASN A 272 -17.03 -26.29 0.48
N GLU A 273 -18.18 -25.70 0.75
CA GLU A 273 -18.45 -24.30 0.47
C GLU A 273 -17.42 -23.39 1.11
N LYS A 274 -16.93 -22.42 0.33
CA LYS A 274 -15.98 -21.44 0.81
C LYS A 274 -16.66 -20.38 1.68
N ASN A 275 -17.82 -19.90 1.25
CA ASN A 275 -18.57 -18.84 1.91
C ASN A 275 -19.73 -19.44 2.72
N VAL A 276 -19.84 -19.05 3.98
CA VAL A 276 -20.92 -19.49 4.88
C VAL A 276 -21.62 -18.29 5.44
N GLY A 277 -22.93 -18.23 5.31
CA GLY A 277 -23.75 -17.17 5.87
C GLY A 277 -23.82 -17.28 7.39
N VAL A 278 -23.76 -16.14 8.07
CA VAL A 278 -23.95 -16.04 9.53
C VAL A 278 -25.11 -15.07 9.77
N LEU A 279 -26.24 -15.62 10.20
CA LEU A 279 -27.45 -14.86 10.52
C LEU A 279 -27.66 -14.93 12.04
N LEU A 280 -26.90 -14.13 12.76
CA LEU A 280 -26.92 -14.05 14.22
C LEU A 280 -26.91 -12.58 14.68
N PRO A 281 -27.47 -12.30 15.86
CA PRO A 281 -27.35 -10.96 16.43
C PRO A 281 -25.90 -10.66 16.82
N SER A 282 -25.60 -9.37 17.06
CA SER A 282 -24.32 -8.95 17.63
C SER A 282 -24.17 -9.49 19.06
N SER A 283 -23.48 -10.61 19.20
CA SER A 283 -23.36 -11.39 20.44
C SER A 283 -22.04 -12.15 20.50
N SER A 284 -21.69 -12.63 21.69
CA SER A 284 -20.52 -13.49 21.90
C SER A 284 -20.56 -14.74 21.03
N ILE A 285 -21.74 -15.33 20.80
CA ILE A 285 -21.88 -16.50 19.91
C ILE A 285 -21.62 -16.15 18.45
N GLY A 286 -22.05 -14.98 17.98
CA GLY A 286 -21.74 -14.49 16.63
C GLY A 286 -20.22 -14.35 16.41
N ALA A 287 -19.51 -13.82 17.41
CA ALA A 287 -18.04 -13.71 17.36
C ALA A 287 -17.36 -15.08 17.34
N ILE A 288 -17.84 -16.04 18.15
CA ILE A 288 -17.35 -17.42 18.19
C ILE A 288 -17.55 -18.10 16.83
N ILE A 289 -18.73 -18.03 16.24
CA ILE A 289 -19.02 -18.63 14.92
C ILE A 289 -18.16 -18.03 13.81
N ASN A 290 -18.01 -16.70 13.78
CA ASN A 290 -17.12 -16.05 12.83
C ASN A 290 -15.68 -16.58 12.95
N MET A 291 -15.15 -16.67 14.17
CA MET A 291 -13.80 -17.20 14.40
C MET A 291 -13.70 -18.68 14.06
N THR A 292 -14.73 -19.47 14.37
CA THR A 292 -14.81 -20.91 14.04
C THR A 292 -14.70 -21.10 12.53
N LEU A 293 -15.48 -20.38 11.74
CA LEU A 293 -15.44 -20.46 10.27
C LEU A 293 -14.07 -20.09 9.71
N MET A 294 -13.45 -19.01 10.24
CA MET A 294 -12.10 -18.62 9.84
C MET A 294 -11.05 -19.68 10.19
N VAL A 295 -11.14 -20.31 11.36
CA VAL A 295 -10.26 -21.43 11.74
C VAL A 295 -10.44 -22.63 10.82
N MET A 296 -11.66 -22.90 10.34
CA MET A 296 -11.95 -23.93 9.34
C MET A 296 -11.52 -23.55 7.91
N GLY A 297 -10.94 -22.36 7.69
CA GLY A 297 -10.54 -21.87 6.37
C GLY A 297 -11.71 -21.40 5.51
N LYS A 298 -12.88 -21.20 6.12
CA LYS A 298 -14.08 -20.68 5.46
C LYS A 298 -14.19 -19.16 5.62
N VAL A 299 -15.01 -18.53 4.78
CA VAL A 299 -15.29 -17.10 4.81
C VAL A 299 -16.66 -16.87 5.47
N PRO A 300 -16.72 -16.34 6.69
CA PRO A 300 -17.98 -15.96 7.29
C PRO A 300 -18.55 -14.72 6.60
N VAL A 301 -19.78 -14.80 6.14
CA VAL A 301 -20.54 -13.68 5.56
C VAL A 301 -21.66 -13.31 6.52
N ASN A 302 -21.46 -12.23 7.31
CA ASN A 302 -22.47 -11.77 8.23
C ASN A 302 -23.64 -11.17 7.45
N LEU A 303 -24.81 -11.75 7.63
CA LEU A 303 -26.04 -11.35 6.94
C LEU A 303 -26.79 -10.31 7.80
N ASN A 304 -27.22 -9.24 7.15
CA ASN A 304 -27.96 -8.19 7.84
C ASN A 304 -29.44 -8.58 7.93
N TYR A 305 -29.90 -8.95 9.10
CA TYR A 305 -31.27 -9.37 9.41
C TYR A 305 -32.29 -8.23 9.40
N THR A 306 -31.91 -7.00 9.08
CA THR A 306 -32.84 -5.88 8.91
C THR A 306 -33.21 -5.65 7.45
N LEU A 307 -32.66 -6.43 6.52
CA LEU A 307 -32.97 -6.36 5.10
C LEU A 307 -34.29 -7.05 4.80
N SER A 308 -34.96 -6.64 3.70
CA SER A 308 -36.09 -7.40 3.18
C SER A 308 -35.64 -8.78 2.66
N PRO A 309 -36.54 -9.78 2.65
CA PRO A 309 -36.22 -11.13 2.15
C PRO A 309 -35.65 -11.12 0.72
N GLU A 310 -36.15 -10.27 -0.16
CA GLU A 310 -35.68 -10.15 -1.56
C GLU A 310 -34.25 -9.64 -1.66
N VAL A 311 -33.88 -8.66 -0.81
CA VAL A 311 -32.51 -8.12 -0.78
C VAL A 311 -31.56 -9.15 -0.15
N MET A 312 -32.04 -9.90 0.86
CA MET A 312 -31.28 -10.99 1.46
C MET A 312 -30.99 -12.09 0.43
N GLU A 313 -31.98 -12.51 -0.34
CA GLU A 313 -31.80 -13.52 -1.38
C GLU A 313 -30.79 -13.08 -2.44
N LYS A 314 -30.84 -11.83 -2.87
CA LYS A 314 -29.83 -11.25 -3.78
C LYS A 314 -28.43 -11.26 -3.17
N ALA A 315 -28.31 -10.96 -1.86
CA ALA A 315 -27.03 -11.00 -1.16
C ALA A 315 -26.46 -12.43 -1.07
N LEU A 316 -27.30 -13.42 -0.76
CA LEU A 316 -26.93 -14.84 -0.72
C LEU A 316 -26.43 -15.31 -2.09
N LYS A 317 -27.16 -15.01 -3.15
CA LYS A 317 -26.77 -15.35 -4.54
C LYS A 317 -25.45 -14.69 -4.93
N LYS A 318 -25.31 -13.38 -4.67
CA LYS A 318 -24.09 -12.62 -5.00
C LYS A 318 -22.85 -13.12 -4.26
N ALA A 319 -23.03 -13.55 -3.00
CA ALA A 319 -21.95 -14.09 -2.18
C ALA A 319 -21.73 -15.60 -2.34
N ASN A 320 -22.48 -16.27 -3.22
CA ASN A 320 -22.39 -17.72 -3.44
C ASN A 320 -22.54 -18.51 -2.12
N ILE A 321 -23.60 -18.21 -1.38
CA ILE A 321 -23.89 -18.84 -0.07
C ILE A 321 -25.00 -19.87 -0.25
N SER A 322 -24.71 -21.12 0.07
CA SER A 322 -25.66 -22.24 0.08
C SER A 322 -26.06 -22.67 1.49
N GLN A 323 -25.24 -22.33 2.50
CA GLN A 323 -25.48 -22.69 3.88
C GLN A 323 -25.42 -21.48 4.79
N VAL A 324 -26.37 -21.37 5.73
CA VAL A 324 -26.48 -20.27 6.71
C VAL A 324 -26.49 -20.86 8.11
N ILE A 325 -25.65 -20.31 8.99
CA ILE A 325 -25.65 -20.62 10.43
C ILE A 325 -26.50 -19.59 11.15
N THR A 326 -27.46 -20.08 11.91
CA THR A 326 -28.34 -19.27 12.76
C THR A 326 -28.73 -20.06 14.03
N SER A 327 -29.56 -19.49 14.88
CA SER A 327 -30.15 -20.20 16.03
C SER A 327 -31.67 -20.17 15.97
N GLU A 328 -32.35 -21.23 16.43
CA GLU A 328 -33.82 -21.30 16.49
C GLU A 328 -34.41 -20.08 17.21
N LYS A 329 -33.90 -19.77 18.40
CA LYS A 329 -34.30 -18.58 19.14
C LYS A 329 -34.23 -17.27 18.34
N PHE A 330 -33.27 -17.16 17.43
CA PHE A 330 -33.15 -15.94 16.62
C PHE A 330 -34.08 -15.98 15.43
N LEU A 331 -34.27 -17.14 14.81
CA LEU A 331 -35.28 -17.33 13.76
C LEU A 331 -36.69 -17.02 14.28
N ASP A 332 -37.06 -17.53 15.43
CA ASP A 332 -38.39 -17.26 16.05
C ASP A 332 -38.60 -15.76 16.24
N LYS A 333 -37.57 -15.04 16.70
CA LYS A 333 -37.62 -13.58 16.83
C LYS A 333 -37.77 -12.84 15.51
N LEU A 334 -37.13 -13.36 14.44
CA LEU A 334 -37.24 -12.77 13.10
C LEU A 334 -38.62 -13.06 12.50
N ASN A 335 -39.12 -14.30 12.61
CA ASN A 335 -40.44 -14.69 12.16
C ASN A 335 -41.54 -13.88 12.85
N ALA A 336 -41.41 -13.65 14.16
CA ALA A 336 -42.34 -12.80 14.92
C ALA A 336 -42.34 -11.33 14.48
N LYS A 337 -41.31 -10.89 13.74
CA LYS A 337 -41.21 -9.54 13.16
C LYS A 337 -41.58 -9.50 11.68
N GLY A 338 -42.05 -10.62 11.11
CA GLY A 338 -42.43 -10.71 9.71
C GLY A 338 -41.27 -10.84 8.71
N PHE A 339 -40.16 -11.41 9.15
CA PHE A 339 -39.02 -11.67 8.31
C PHE A 339 -39.26 -12.88 7.40
#